data_cc1a57c3f36ef59671d216fa017d4d4f
#
_entry.id   cc1a57c3f36ef59671d216fa017d4d4f
#
_cell.length_a   1.000
_cell.length_b   1.000
_cell.length_c   1.000
_cell.angle_alpha   90.00
_cell.angle_beta   90.00
_cell.angle_gamma   90.00
#
_symmetry.space_group_name_H-M   'P 1'
#
loop_
_entity.id
_entity.type
_entity.pdbx_description
1 polymer ?
#
loop_
_entity_poly.entity_id
_entity_poly.type
_entity_poly.pdbx_seq_one_letter_code
_entity_poly.pdbx_strand_id
1 'polypeptide(L)'
;MLKIVVLVSGSGTNLQALFNAQAKHILRSAVIAHVISNNPNAYALKRAENEGISTSVIKTEDEILEIVHKLKAGIIVLAGYTKILSPEFLAKCDASILNIHPSLIPSFCGRGMYGLKVHEAALSYGVKITGATVHIVNEIPDGGKILAQLPVKVLDGDTPETLQARVLEEAEHVIYPRTIEKFCQTRLMFKNRMKYPGRGIVTGMSAGGCPMFAYFITGRSENSRSRRFVRAENDGINIEITNPKEGVDTSLILYSPVKTYGQNIIISNGDQTDVIYNALAEGGTFFTALKNCTYEPDAPHYTPRISAMLTPDFYLLNILRRANRYLAQQVTPFYQGDYKKGLGRLIYTYNKDVAPSRPLPSFDGEPKQVEITENIGEFANNLWNELDDDNKVALYVRYYKPDFTSYTDRLFNKCDEKE
;
A
#
# COMPACT_ATOMS: atom_id res chain seq x y z
N MET A 1 7.20 -13.11 1.95
CA MET A 1 6.44 -12.78 3.17
C MET A 1 7.02 -11.52 3.78
N LEU A 2 6.18 -10.63 4.28
CA LEU A 2 6.62 -9.46 5.04
C LEU A 2 7.22 -9.90 6.38
N LYS A 3 8.24 -9.17 6.85
CA LYS A 3 8.78 -9.40 8.18
C LYS A 3 8.09 -8.47 9.18
N ILE A 4 7.69 -9.05 10.32
CA ILE A 4 7.09 -8.35 11.44
C ILE A 4 8.09 -8.30 12.60
N VAL A 5 8.25 -7.12 13.20
CA VAL A 5 8.85 -6.95 14.52
C VAL A 5 7.73 -6.70 15.52
N VAL A 6 7.67 -7.47 16.60
CA VAL A 6 6.63 -7.33 17.63
C VAL A 6 7.21 -6.66 18.86
N LEU A 7 6.58 -5.58 19.33
CA LEU A 7 6.94 -4.89 20.57
C LEU A 7 5.99 -5.34 21.70
N VAL A 8 6.56 -5.70 22.84
CA VAL A 8 5.86 -6.25 24.00
C VAL A 8 6.37 -5.64 25.31
N SER A 9 5.57 -5.69 26.40
CA SER A 9 6.01 -5.24 27.73
C SER A 9 5.65 -6.22 28.86
N GLY A 10 4.75 -7.17 28.63
CA GLY A 10 4.14 -7.99 29.69
C GLY A 10 3.99 -9.48 29.35
N SER A 11 2.80 -10.05 29.63
CA SER A 11 2.49 -11.47 29.51
C SER A 11 2.59 -12.04 28.08
N GLY A 12 2.34 -11.20 27.04
CA GLY A 12 2.43 -11.60 25.65
C GLY A 12 1.29 -12.49 25.14
N THR A 13 0.08 -12.35 25.67
CA THR A 13 -1.09 -13.13 25.22
C THR A 13 -1.45 -12.82 23.78
N ASN A 14 -1.41 -11.55 23.36
CA ASN A 14 -1.58 -11.14 21.98
C ASN A 14 -0.45 -11.66 21.08
N LEU A 15 0.81 -11.69 21.55
CA LEU A 15 1.91 -12.32 20.84
C LEU A 15 1.65 -13.81 20.62
N GLN A 16 1.18 -14.53 21.65
CA GLN A 16 0.81 -15.95 21.51
C GLN A 16 -0.32 -16.15 20.50
N ALA A 17 -1.32 -15.26 20.48
CA ALA A 17 -2.38 -15.32 19.48
C ALA A 17 -1.85 -15.17 18.05
N LEU A 18 -0.82 -14.35 17.84
CA LEU A 18 -0.14 -14.23 16.54
C LEU A 18 0.63 -15.51 16.17
N PHE A 19 1.37 -16.13 17.09
CA PHE A 19 2.01 -17.42 16.85
C PHE A 19 1.01 -18.51 16.50
N ASN A 20 -0.07 -18.61 17.28
CA ASN A 20 -1.16 -19.55 17.00
C ASN A 20 -1.79 -19.33 15.63
N ALA A 21 -1.92 -18.06 15.20
CA ALA A 21 -2.45 -17.72 13.89
C ALA A 21 -1.49 -18.08 12.75
N GLN A 22 -0.16 -17.98 12.95
CA GLN A 22 0.81 -18.48 12.00
C GLN A 22 0.75 -20.01 11.87
N ALA A 23 0.72 -20.73 12.99
CA ALA A 23 0.61 -22.18 12.99
C ALA A 23 -0.67 -22.69 12.31
N LYS A 24 -1.80 -21.95 12.46
CA LYS A 24 -3.09 -22.24 11.81
C LYS A 24 -3.22 -21.69 10.39
N HIS A 25 -2.15 -21.14 9.81
CA HIS A 25 -2.15 -20.50 8.49
C HIS A 25 -3.19 -19.36 8.31
N ILE A 26 -3.61 -18.73 9.41
CA ILE A 26 -4.44 -17.51 9.39
C ILE A 26 -3.55 -16.30 9.04
N LEU A 27 -2.38 -16.18 9.66
CA LEU A 27 -1.34 -15.19 9.33
C LEU A 27 -0.26 -15.88 8.47
N ARG A 28 -0.40 -15.77 7.14
CA ARG A 28 0.43 -16.44 6.13
C ARG A 28 1.22 -15.49 5.23
N SER A 29 0.80 -14.22 5.17
CA SER A 29 1.44 -13.21 4.32
C SER A 29 2.66 -12.57 4.97
N ALA A 30 2.84 -12.79 6.28
CA ALA A 30 3.97 -12.26 7.04
C ALA A 30 4.55 -13.29 8.02
N VAL A 31 5.77 -13.05 8.46
CA VAL A 31 6.47 -13.85 9.45
C VAL A 31 6.95 -12.96 10.59
N ILE A 32 6.76 -13.41 11.84
CA ILE A 32 7.34 -12.75 13.00
C ILE A 32 8.85 -13.03 12.98
N ALA A 33 9.63 -11.99 12.72
CA ALA A 33 11.07 -12.10 12.54
C ALA A 33 11.83 -11.80 13.84
N HIS A 34 11.25 -11.01 14.74
CA HIS A 34 11.89 -10.60 15.98
C HIS A 34 10.86 -10.09 17.00
N VAL A 35 11.14 -10.30 18.29
CA VAL A 35 10.34 -9.76 19.39
C VAL A 35 11.21 -8.88 20.28
N ILE A 36 10.76 -7.64 20.52
CA ILE A 36 11.47 -6.68 21.34
C ILE A 36 10.64 -6.37 22.59
N SER A 37 11.26 -6.36 23.76
CA SER A 37 10.64 -5.89 24.98
C SER A 37 11.42 -4.74 25.61
N ASN A 38 10.70 -3.78 26.19
CA ASN A 38 11.27 -2.75 27.07
C ASN A 38 11.46 -3.25 28.53
N ASN A 39 10.95 -4.43 28.84
CA ASN A 39 11.00 -5.07 30.16
C ASN A 39 11.74 -6.43 30.07
N PRO A 40 12.88 -6.61 30.76
CA PRO A 40 13.62 -7.87 30.72
C PRO A 40 12.84 -9.05 31.35
N ASN A 41 11.88 -8.75 32.21
CA ASN A 41 11.06 -9.76 32.88
C ASN A 41 9.73 -10.06 32.14
N ALA A 42 9.55 -9.54 30.94
CA ALA A 42 8.35 -9.81 30.16
C ALA A 42 8.25 -11.30 29.78
N TYR A 43 7.20 -11.98 30.21
CA TYR A 43 6.96 -13.39 29.87
C TYR A 43 6.81 -13.62 28.36
N ALA A 44 6.44 -12.57 27.63
CA ALA A 44 6.40 -12.55 26.17
C ALA A 44 7.73 -12.97 25.52
N LEU A 45 8.89 -12.62 26.13
CA LEU A 45 10.21 -13.04 25.63
C LEU A 45 10.34 -14.56 25.65
N LYS A 46 9.93 -15.20 26.74
CA LYS A 46 9.95 -16.67 26.88
C LYS A 46 9.01 -17.35 25.87
N ARG A 47 7.87 -16.76 25.59
CA ARG A 47 6.97 -17.26 24.54
C ARG A 47 7.63 -17.24 23.17
N ALA A 48 8.34 -16.15 22.84
CA ALA A 48 9.06 -16.03 21.57
C ALA A 48 10.23 -17.03 21.47
N GLU A 49 11.00 -17.22 22.54
CA GLU A 49 12.07 -18.22 22.61
C GLU A 49 11.56 -19.64 22.38
N ASN A 50 10.42 -20.00 23.01
CA ASN A 50 9.78 -21.31 22.83
C ASN A 50 9.36 -21.57 21.37
N GLU A 51 9.06 -20.52 20.59
CA GLU A 51 8.73 -20.59 19.17
C GLU A 51 9.98 -20.45 18.28
N GLY A 52 11.19 -20.40 18.86
CA GLY A 52 12.43 -20.24 18.13
C GLY A 52 12.65 -18.85 17.50
N ILE A 53 11.92 -17.84 17.99
CA ILE A 53 12.00 -16.47 17.49
C ILE A 53 13.03 -15.68 18.31
N SER A 54 13.93 -14.97 17.62
CA SER A 54 14.93 -14.13 18.26
C SER A 54 14.30 -12.99 19.07
N THR A 55 14.90 -12.67 20.21
CA THR A 55 14.40 -11.66 21.14
C THR A 55 15.47 -10.62 21.46
N SER A 56 15.03 -9.44 21.88
CA SER A 56 15.90 -8.38 22.44
C SER A 56 15.19 -7.60 23.54
N VAL A 57 15.96 -7.16 24.52
CA VAL A 57 15.51 -6.22 25.53
C VAL A 57 16.11 -4.86 25.19
N ILE A 58 15.24 -3.92 24.78
CA ILE A 58 15.68 -2.62 24.28
C ILE A 58 14.91 -1.50 24.98
N LYS A 59 15.63 -0.46 25.39
CA LYS A 59 15.07 0.70 26.10
C LYS A 59 14.98 1.97 25.26
N THR A 60 15.76 2.05 24.17
CA THR A 60 15.84 3.22 23.28
C THR A 60 15.12 2.98 21.97
N GLU A 61 14.57 4.02 21.40
CA GLU A 61 13.84 3.91 20.11
C GLU A 61 14.80 3.78 18.93
N ASP A 62 16.00 4.37 19.00
CA ASP A 62 17.01 4.27 17.93
C ASP A 62 17.46 2.80 17.73
N GLU A 63 17.69 2.05 18.81
CA GLU A 63 18.02 0.61 18.72
C GLU A 63 16.87 -0.21 18.11
N ILE A 64 15.60 0.17 18.36
CA ILE A 64 14.45 -0.45 17.71
C ILE A 64 14.50 -0.20 16.19
N LEU A 65 14.77 1.05 15.77
CA LEU A 65 14.91 1.41 14.35
C LEU A 65 16.05 0.63 13.68
N GLU A 66 17.20 0.48 14.34
CA GLU A 66 18.33 -0.31 13.81
C GLU A 66 17.92 -1.77 13.50
N ILE A 67 17.18 -2.42 14.42
CA ILE A 67 16.69 -3.79 14.18
C ILE A 67 15.67 -3.83 13.05
N VAL A 68 14.72 -2.89 13.01
CA VAL A 68 13.71 -2.78 11.97
C VAL A 68 14.37 -2.63 10.60
N HIS A 69 15.33 -1.74 10.46
CA HIS A 69 16.09 -1.52 9.22
C HIS A 69 16.94 -2.74 8.85
N LYS A 70 17.71 -3.29 9.80
CA LYS A 70 18.56 -4.50 9.58
C LYS A 70 17.73 -5.69 9.09
N LEU A 71 16.54 -5.89 9.65
CA LEU A 71 15.65 -6.97 9.25
C LEU A 71 14.85 -6.63 7.99
N LYS A 72 14.85 -5.37 7.55
CA LYS A 72 13.95 -4.85 6.51
C LYS A 72 12.50 -5.20 6.85
N ALA A 73 12.10 -4.96 8.10
CA ALA A 73 10.76 -5.25 8.57
C ALA A 73 9.79 -4.21 8.00
N GLY A 74 8.73 -4.66 7.37
CA GLY A 74 7.70 -3.78 6.81
C GLY A 74 6.61 -3.39 7.80
N ILE A 75 6.54 -4.10 8.94
CA ILE A 75 5.49 -3.91 9.95
C ILE A 75 6.09 -4.03 11.35
N ILE A 76 5.70 -3.11 12.21
CA ILE A 76 5.82 -3.22 13.67
C ILE A 76 4.44 -3.51 14.24
N VAL A 77 4.33 -4.46 15.15
CA VAL A 77 3.09 -4.83 15.84
C VAL A 77 3.24 -4.55 17.32
N LEU A 78 2.39 -3.71 17.88
CA LEU A 78 2.34 -3.44 19.32
C LEU A 78 1.41 -4.46 19.99
N ALA A 79 1.96 -5.40 20.72
CA ALA A 79 1.21 -6.47 21.39
C ALA A 79 1.32 -6.33 22.92
N GLY A 80 0.61 -5.36 23.47
CA GLY A 80 0.72 -4.99 24.88
C GLY A 80 2.02 -4.24 25.20
N TYR A 81 2.46 -3.38 24.31
CA TYR A 81 3.58 -2.48 24.52
C TYR A 81 3.13 -1.21 25.25
N THR A 82 3.71 -0.92 26.40
CA THR A 82 3.22 0.13 27.32
C THR A 82 3.82 1.51 27.12
N LYS A 83 4.90 1.65 26.34
CA LYS A 83 5.49 2.94 26.03
C LYS A 83 4.79 3.58 24.83
N ILE A 84 4.57 4.88 24.90
CA ILE A 84 4.15 5.69 23.76
C ILE A 84 5.40 5.95 22.90
N LEU A 85 5.31 5.69 21.61
CA LEU A 85 6.36 5.97 20.64
C LEU A 85 6.44 7.47 20.37
N SER A 86 7.66 8.00 20.27
CA SER A 86 7.87 9.43 20.05
C SER A 86 7.52 9.85 18.61
N PRO A 87 7.16 11.15 18.38
CA PRO A 87 7.00 11.67 17.03
C PRO A 87 8.25 11.49 16.16
N GLU A 88 9.44 11.62 16.77
CA GLU A 88 10.73 11.44 16.11
C GLU A 88 10.92 10.00 15.62
N PHE A 89 10.53 9.01 16.42
CA PHE A 89 10.53 7.60 16.03
C PHE A 89 9.57 7.36 14.85
N LEU A 90 8.35 7.88 14.97
CA LEU A 90 7.31 7.71 13.93
C LEU A 90 7.74 8.33 12.60
N ALA A 91 8.43 9.48 12.63
CA ALA A 91 8.93 10.16 11.46
C ALA A 91 10.10 9.42 10.76
N LYS A 92 10.94 8.70 11.54
CA LYS A 92 12.10 7.94 11.04
C LYS A 92 11.75 6.50 10.65
N CYS A 93 10.60 5.98 11.09
CA CYS A 93 10.23 4.58 10.91
C CYS A 93 9.55 4.35 9.55
N ASP A 94 10.19 3.58 8.68
CA ASP A 94 9.64 3.20 7.37
C ASP A 94 8.58 2.09 7.47
N ALA A 95 8.53 1.38 8.60
CA ALA A 95 7.56 0.31 8.83
C ALA A 95 6.20 0.88 9.26
N SER A 96 5.10 0.28 8.80
CA SER A 96 3.79 0.59 9.37
C SER A 96 3.66 0.01 10.77
N ILE A 97 3.12 0.79 11.69
CA ILE A 97 2.96 0.38 13.08
C ILE A 97 1.48 0.14 13.36
N LEU A 98 1.15 -1.09 13.77
CA LEU A 98 -0.20 -1.49 14.12
C LEU A 98 -0.31 -1.70 15.63
N ASN A 99 -1.40 -1.21 16.22
CA ASN A 99 -1.73 -1.42 17.61
C ASN A 99 -3.11 -2.07 17.77
N ILE A 100 -3.27 -2.82 18.87
CA ILE A 100 -4.57 -3.26 19.34
C ILE A 100 -4.89 -2.60 20.67
N HIS A 101 -6.07 -1.99 20.76
CA HIS A 101 -6.56 -1.30 21.94
C HIS A 101 -7.83 -1.98 22.45
N PRO A 102 -7.96 -2.25 23.78
CA PRO A 102 -9.04 -3.06 24.34
C PRO A 102 -10.35 -2.27 24.55
N SER A 103 -10.69 -1.38 23.64
CA SER A 103 -11.99 -0.70 23.58
C SER A 103 -12.43 -0.45 22.14
N LEU A 104 -13.67 0.01 21.97
CA LEU A 104 -14.17 0.52 20.69
C LEU A 104 -13.82 2.02 20.57
N ILE A 105 -12.66 2.36 20.02
CA ILE A 105 -12.25 3.75 19.79
C ILE A 105 -13.36 4.50 19.04
N PRO A 106 -13.72 5.73 19.43
CA PRO A 106 -13.01 6.65 20.32
C PRO A 106 -13.34 6.53 21.83
N SER A 107 -14.11 5.53 22.27
CA SER A 107 -14.44 5.35 23.67
C SER A 107 -13.28 4.75 24.45
N PHE A 108 -13.04 5.23 25.69
CA PHE A 108 -12.06 4.70 26.65
C PHE A 108 -10.67 4.47 26.03
N CYS A 109 -10.16 5.50 25.34
CA CYS A 109 -8.86 5.48 24.64
C CYS A 109 -8.02 6.72 24.96
N GLY A 110 -6.77 6.75 24.53
CA GLY A 110 -5.85 7.86 24.71
C GLY A 110 -4.98 7.74 25.96
N ARG A 111 -4.36 8.85 26.37
CA ARG A 111 -3.39 8.86 27.47
C ARG A 111 -3.98 8.33 28.79
N GLY A 112 -3.30 7.34 29.39
CA GLY A 112 -3.72 6.74 30.66
C GLY A 112 -4.70 5.58 30.52
N MET A 113 -5.28 5.33 29.35
CA MET A 113 -6.20 4.22 29.08
C MET A 113 -5.44 2.99 28.57
N TYR A 114 -5.04 2.13 29.50
CA TYR A 114 -4.37 0.85 29.19
C TYR A 114 -4.63 -0.20 30.26
N GLY A 115 -4.52 -1.48 29.89
CA GLY A 115 -4.70 -2.60 30.81
C GLY A 115 -6.09 -2.61 31.45
N LEU A 116 -6.16 -2.86 32.76
CA LEU A 116 -7.44 -2.91 33.50
C LEU A 116 -8.17 -1.58 33.53
N LYS A 117 -7.49 -0.45 33.46
CA LYS A 117 -8.10 0.89 33.52
C LYS A 117 -9.16 1.12 32.44
N VAL A 118 -9.00 0.52 31.26
CA VAL A 118 -9.97 0.61 30.18
C VAL A 118 -11.28 -0.08 30.57
N HIS A 119 -11.18 -1.25 31.21
CA HIS A 119 -12.34 -2.05 31.61
C HIS A 119 -13.01 -1.46 32.87
N GLU A 120 -12.21 -0.92 33.81
CA GLU A 120 -12.73 -0.14 34.97
C GLU A 120 -13.56 1.05 34.49
N ALA A 121 -13.02 1.82 33.51
CA ALA A 121 -13.72 2.97 32.94
C ALA A 121 -15.02 2.56 32.22
N ALA A 122 -14.99 1.48 31.44
CA ALA A 122 -16.16 0.96 30.72
C ALA A 122 -17.27 0.50 31.71
N LEU A 123 -16.91 -0.22 32.76
CA LEU A 123 -17.83 -0.66 33.81
C LEU A 123 -18.39 0.52 34.60
N SER A 124 -17.52 1.45 35.02
CA SER A 124 -17.92 2.65 35.77
C SER A 124 -18.87 3.55 34.96
N TYR A 125 -18.69 3.64 33.66
CA TYR A 125 -19.59 4.38 32.78
C TYR A 125 -20.92 3.67 32.54
N GLY A 126 -20.96 2.34 32.72
CA GLY A 126 -22.17 1.51 32.59
C GLY A 126 -22.51 1.14 31.14
N VAL A 127 -21.52 1.12 30.22
CA VAL A 127 -21.75 0.68 28.85
C VAL A 127 -22.17 -0.78 28.80
N LYS A 128 -23.01 -1.13 27.84
CA LYS A 128 -23.48 -2.52 27.63
C LYS A 128 -22.67 -3.26 26.57
N ILE A 129 -21.86 -2.51 25.81
CA ILE A 129 -20.98 -3.03 24.76
C ILE A 129 -19.64 -2.32 24.87
N THR A 130 -18.57 -3.10 24.89
CA THR A 130 -17.17 -2.69 24.70
C THR A 130 -16.55 -3.49 23.56
N GLY A 131 -15.25 -3.68 23.48
CA GLY A 131 -14.63 -4.50 22.47
C GLY A 131 -13.15 -4.21 22.29
N ALA A 132 -12.63 -4.46 21.08
CA ALA A 132 -11.27 -4.14 20.72
C ALA A 132 -11.20 -3.42 19.38
N THR A 133 -10.17 -2.60 19.21
CA THR A 133 -9.87 -1.84 17.98
C THR A 133 -8.45 -2.11 17.53
N VAL A 134 -8.27 -2.48 16.26
CA VAL A 134 -6.97 -2.49 15.59
C VAL A 134 -6.86 -1.22 14.76
N HIS A 135 -5.76 -0.48 14.93
CA HIS A 135 -5.53 0.77 14.23
C HIS A 135 -4.06 0.95 13.83
N ILE A 136 -3.80 1.83 12.87
CA ILE A 136 -2.46 2.31 12.54
C ILE A 136 -2.06 3.34 13.60
N VAL A 137 -0.81 3.28 14.08
CA VAL A 137 -0.29 4.22 15.07
C VAL A 137 0.12 5.51 14.37
N ASN A 138 -0.24 6.64 14.95
CA ASN A 138 0.21 7.99 14.60
C ASN A 138 0.65 8.76 15.86
N GLU A 139 0.90 10.05 15.72
CA GLU A 139 1.37 10.92 16.83
C GLU A 139 0.32 11.10 17.95
N ILE A 140 -0.96 10.85 17.68
CA ILE A 140 -2.04 10.93 18.66
C ILE A 140 -2.25 9.54 19.26
N PRO A 141 -2.05 9.36 20.58
CA PRO A 141 -2.32 8.07 21.23
C PRO A 141 -3.73 7.56 20.91
N ASP A 142 -3.80 6.35 20.35
CA ASP A 142 -5.00 5.67 19.88
C ASP A 142 -5.82 6.44 18.80
N GLY A 143 -5.25 7.49 18.21
CA GLY A 143 -5.92 8.40 17.27
C GLY A 143 -5.75 8.06 15.78
N GLY A 144 -4.98 7.02 15.46
CA GLY A 144 -4.71 6.65 14.06
C GLY A 144 -5.85 5.92 13.38
N LYS A 145 -5.70 5.69 12.08
CA LYS A 145 -6.73 5.06 11.24
C LYS A 145 -7.15 3.68 11.78
N ILE A 146 -8.44 3.54 12.05
CA ILE A 146 -9.04 2.27 12.47
C ILE A 146 -9.06 1.30 11.28
N LEU A 147 -8.54 0.09 11.50
CA LEU A 147 -8.52 -1.01 10.51
C LEU A 147 -9.64 -2.03 10.76
N ALA A 148 -9.92 -2.33 12.03
CA ALA A 148 -10.98 -3.25 12.41
C ALA A 148 -11.44 -2.99 13.84
N GLN A 149 -12.70 -3.30 14.13
CA GLN A 149 -13.29 -3.29 15.46
C GLN A 149 -14.14 -4.54 15.66
N LEU A 150 -14.15 -5.08 16.89
CA LEU A 150 -14.99 -6.22 17.25
C LEU A 150 -15.66 -5.93 18.60
N PRO A 151 -17.01 -5.86 18.64
CA PRO A 151 -17.74 -5.59 19.87
C PRO A 151 -17.84 -6.82 20.76
N VAL A 152 -17.86 -6.56 22.08
CA VAL A 152 -18.04 -7.57 23.15
C VAL A 152 -19.09 -7.05 24.13
N LYS A 153 -19.99 -7.92 24.59
CA LYS A 153 -21.01 -7.57 25.59
C LYS A 153 -20.41 -7.42 26.98
N VAL A 154 -20.84 -6.41 27.69
CA VAL A 154 -20.65 -6.29 29.14
C VAL A 154 -21.80 -7.03 29.83
N LEU A 155 -21.47 -7.96 30.69
CA LEU A 155 -22.45 -8.79 31.42
C LEU A 155 -22.70 -8.22 32.81
N ASP A 156 -23.88 -8.47 33.35
CA ASP A 156 -24.19 -8.09 34.72
C ASP A 156 -23.29 -8.89 35.68
N GLY A 157 -22.67 -8.18 36.63
CA GLY A 157 -21.71 -8.76 37.56
C GLY A 157 -20.26 -8.86 37.04
N ASP A 158 -19.96 -8.33 35.86
CA ASP A 158 -18.56 -8.25 35.40
C ASP A 158 -17.70 -7.45 36.38
N THR A 159 -16.50 -7.98 36.64
CA THR A 159 -15.36 -7.22 37.18
C THR A 159 -14.44 -6.73 36.04
N PRO A 160 -13.55 -5.79 36.32
CA PRO A 160 -12.55 -5.38 35.31
C PRO A 160 -11.77 -6.58 34.75
N GLU A 161 -11.43 -7.55 35.58
CA GLU A 161 -10.64 -8.73 35.20
C GLU A 161 -11.45 -9.69 34.31
N THR A 162 -12.74 -9.95 34.67
CA THR A 162 -13.60 -10.82 33.83
C THR A 162 -13.91 -10.20 32.50
N LEU A 163 -14.15 -8.89 32.46
CA LEU A 163 -14.37 -8.16 31.23
C LEU A 163 -13.10 -8.12 30.37
N GLN A 164 -11.92 -7.88 30.99
CA GLN A 164 -10.64 -7.92 30.29
C GLN A 164 -10.39 -9.29 29.64
N ALA A 165 -10.58 -10.36 30.40
CA ALA A 165 -10.38 -11.73 29.90
C ALA A 165 -11.29 -12.01 28.68
N ARG A 166 -12.58 -11.59 28.76
CA ARG A 166 -13.54 -11.75 27.66
C ARG A 166 -13.16 -10.91 26.43
N VAL A 167 -12.80 -9.64 26.60
CA VAL A 167 -12.36 -8.79 25.47
C VAL A 167 -11.11 -9.36 24.83
N LEU A 168 -10.17 -9.86 25.62
CA LEU A 168 -8.95 -10.49 25.12
C LEU A 168 -9.27 -11.72 24.26
N GLU A 169 -10.12 -12.63 24.75
CA GLU A 169 -10.43 -13.89 24.08
C GLU A 169 -11.40 -13.72 22.89
N GLU A 170 -12.49 -12.99 23.09
CA GLU A 170 -13.54 -12.87 22.08
C GLU A 170 -13.26 -11.80 21.02
N ALA A 171 -12.42 -10.78 21.32
CA ALA A 171 -12.12 -9.72 20.39
C ALA A 171 -10.64 -9.66 19.98
N GLU A 172 -9.71 -9.40 20.92
CA GLU A 172 -8.33 -9.10 20.55
C GLU A 172 -7.65 -10.27 19.82
N HIS A 173 -7.70 -11.48 20.38
CA HIS A 173 -7.09 -12.68 19.78
C HIS A 173 -7.73 -13.08 18.45
N VAL A 174 -8.95 -12.60 18.18
CA VAL A 174 -9.70 -12.89 16.95
C VAL A 174 -9.36 -11.89 15.86
N ILE A 175 -9.48 -10.58 16.13
CA ILE A 175 -9.37 -9.58 15.08
C ILE A 175 -7.91 -9.21 14.75
N TYR A 176 -6.99 -9.26 15.74
CA TYR A 176 -5.63 -8.79 15.53
C TYR A 176 -4.89 -9.57 14.44
N PRO A 177 -4.78 -10.92 14.52
CA PRO A 177 -4.11 -11.69 13.49
C PRO A 177 -4.75 -11.54 12.11
N ARG A 178 -6.09 -11.53 12.05
CA ARG A 178 -6.84 -11.40 10.79
C ARG A 178 -6.64 -10.03 10.14
N THR A 179 -6.59 -8.97 10.96
CA THR A 179 -6.38 -7.61 10.46
C THR A 179 -4.96 -7.43 9.98
N ILE A 180 -3.96 -7.97 10.69
CA ILE A 180 -2.56 -7.98 10.25
C ILE A 180 -2.42 -8.74 8.93
N GLU A 181 -3.02 -9.92 8.80
CA GLU A 181 -3.00 -10.68 7.54
C GLU A 181 -3.60 -9.88 6.38
N LYS A 182 -4.79 -9.29 6.56
CA LYS A 182 -5.42 -8.45 5.54
C LYS A 182 -4.56 -7.26 5.17
N PHE A 183 -3.95 -6.60 6.15
CA PHE A 183 -3.03 -5.48 5.95
C PHE A 183 -1.78 -5.92 5.16
N CYS A 184 -1.19 -7.07 5.52
CA CYS A 184 -0.06 -7.65 4.80
C CYS A 184 -0.40 -8.01 3.36
N GLN A 185 -1.58 -8.60 3.13
CA GLN A 185 -2.03 -8.96 1.78
C GLN A 185 -2.14 -7.73 0.87
N THR A 186 -2.66 -6.63 1.38
CA THR A 186 -2.73 -5.37 0.63
C THR A 186 -1.33 -4.88 0.26
N ARG A 187 -0.38 -4.92 1.21
CA ARG A 187 1.02 -4.50 0.98
C ARG A 187 1.81 -5.44 0.06
N LEU A 188 1.49 -6.73 0.06
CA LEU A 188 2.15 -7.71 -0.80
C LEU A 188 1.58 -7.77 -2.22
N MET A 189 0.60 -6.94 -2.53
CA MET A 189 -0.11 -6.98 -3.82
C MET A 189 0.85 -6.93 -5.01
N PHE A 190 1.91 -6.12 -4.94
CA PHE A 190 2.92 -6.00 -5.99
C PHE A 190 4.06 -7.02 -5.83
N LYS A 191 4.65 -7.14 -4.63
CA LYS A 191 5.86 -7.92 -4.38
C LYS A 191 5.69 -9.44 -4.56
N ASN A 192 4.54 -10.00 -4.19
CA ASN A 192 4.27 -11.44 -4.33
C ASN A 192 3.50 -11.82 -5.59
N ARG A 193 2.85 -10.87 -6.27
CA ARG A 193 1.99 -11.17 -7.43
C ARG A 193 2.54 -10.65 -8.75
N MET A 194 3.47 -9.70 -8.73
CA MET A 194 3.92 -9.02 -9.94
C MET A 194 5.40 -8.65 -9.87
N LYS A 195 6.27 -9.62 -10.10
CA LYS A 195 7.71 -9.33 -10.28
C LYS A 195 7.95 -8.34 -11.42
N TYR A 196 7.10 -8.38 -12.45
CA TYR A 196 7.22 -7.51 -13.62
C TYR A 196 5.86 -7.06 -14.13
N PRO A 197 5.26 -6.00 -13.56
CA PRO A 197 4.00 -5.44 -14.06
C PRO A 197 4.15 -4.65 -15.36
N GLY A 198 5.37 -4.35 -15.80
CA GLY A 198 5.66 -3.49 -16.94
C GLY A 198 5.42 -2.03 -16.63
N ARG A 199 4.25 -1.51 -16.94
CA ARG A 199 3.76 -0.16 -16.57
C ARG A 199 2.49 -0.33 -15.76
N GLY A 200 2.25 0.59 -14.83
CA GLY A 200 1.02 0.57 -14.04
C GLY A 200 0.50 1.96 -13.73
N ILE A 201 -0.83 2.06 -13.69
CA ILE A 201 -1.55 3.28 -13.32
C ILE A 201 -2.44 2.96 -12.11
N VAL A 202 -2.33 3.77 -11.06
CA VAL A 202 -3.27 3.82 -9.95
C VAL A 202 -4.06 5.11 -10.05
N THR A 203 -5.38 5.04 -9.88
CA THR A 203 -6.26 6.21 -9.80
C THR A 203 -7.22 6.04 -8.63
N GLY A 204 -7.62 7.15 -8.01
CA GLY A 204 -8.58 7.11 -6.90
C GLY A 204 -8.54 8.37 -6.05
N MET A 205 -8.82 8.21 -4.76
CA MET A 205 -8.87 9.31 -3.80
C MET A 205 -8.16 8.91 -2.51
N SER A 206 -7.32 9.79 -1.98
CA SER A 206 -6.64 9.58 -0.69
C SER A 206 -7.64 9.54 0.48
N ALA A 207 -7.20 9.03 1.62
CA ALA A 207 -8.03 9.03 2.84
C ALA A 207 -8.42 10.46 3.27
N GLY A 208 -7.58 11.46 2.99
CA GLY A 208 -7.86 12.88 3.21
C GLY A 208 -8.81 13.52 2.18
N GLY A 209 -9.24 12.79 1.13
CA GLY A 209 -10.17 13.28 0.12
C GLY A 209 -9.51 13.96 -1.08
N CYS A 210 -8.22 13.76 -1.31
CA CYS A 210 -7.49 14.27 -2.49
C CYS A 210 -7.61 13.30 -3.65
N PRO A 211 -8.18 13.67 -4.81
CA PRO A 211 -8.08 12.89 -6.04
C PRO A 211 -6.61 12.67 -6.41
N MET A 212 -6.27 11.48 -6.91
CA MET A 212 -4.88 11.16 -7.15
C MET A 212 -4.66 10.18 -8.30
N PHE A 213 -3.43 10.20 -8.82
CA PHE A 213 -2.90 9.12 -9.62
C PHE A 213 -1.47 8.78 -9.22
N ALA A 214 -1.07 7.55 -9.54
CA ALA A 214 0.33 7.14 -9.62
C ALA A 214 0.58 6.47 -10.96
N TYR A 215 1.74 6.74 -11.56
CA TYR A 215 2.23 6.07 -12.75
C TYR A 215 3.64 5.54 -12.50
N PHE A 216 3.86 4.25 -12.77
CA PHE A 216 5.18 3.64 -12.62
C PHE A 216 5.59 2.84 -13.84
N ILE A 217 6.89 2.71 -14.01
CA ILE A 217 7.51 1.86 -15.03
C ILE A 217 8.48 0.87 -14.38
N THR A 218 8.50 -0.34 -14.93
CA THR A 218 9.50 -1.36 -14.63
C THR A 218 10.21 -1.79 -15.90
N GLY A 219 11.41 -2.35 -15.78
CA GLY A 219 12.24 -2.76 -16.92
C GLY A 219 12.98 -4.07 -16.67
N ARG A 220 13.03 -4.98 -17.66
CA ARG A 220 13.81 -6.24 -17.59
C ARG A 220 15.13 -6.17 -18.34
N SER A 221 15.15 -5.48 -19.48
CA SER A 221 16.36 -5.28 -20.25
C SER A 221 17.13 -4.04 -19.78
N GLU A 222 18.40 -3.95 -20.09
CA GLU A 222 19.24 -2.78 -19.81
C GLU A 222 18.62 -1.51 -20.42
N ASN A 223 18.18 -1.55 -21.67
CA ASN A 223 17.52 -0.42 -22.33
C ASN A 223 16.22 -0.01 -21.62
N SER A 224 15.42 -0.98 -21.16
CA SER A 224 14.18 -0.67 -20.45
C SER A 224 14.42 -0.11 -19.04
N ARG A 225 15.58 -0.38 -18.43
CA ARG A 225 16.00 0.18 -17.13
C ARG A 225 16.70 1.54 -17.26
N SER A 226 17.26 1.87 -18.42
CA SER A 226 17.95 3.14 -18.68
C SER A 226 16.95 4.27 -18.95
N ARG A 227 15.93 4.41 -18.12
CA ARG A 227 14.90 5.45 -18.23
C ARG A 227 14.71 6.14 -16.90
N ARG A 228 14.32 7.42 -16.96
CA ARG A 228 13.88 8.18 -15.79
C ARG A 228 12.69 9.08 -16.13
N PHE A 229 11.96 9.48 -15.12
CA PHE A 229 10.95 10.52 -15.24
C PHE A 229 11.57 11.88 -14.96
N VAL A 230 11.20 12.87 -15.76
CA VAL A 230 11.51 14.28 -15.54
C VAL A 230 10.24 15.10 -15.60
N ARG A 231 10.14 16.16 -14.78
CA ARG A 231 9.01 17.09 -14.85
C ARG A 231 9.06 17.86 -16.14
N ALA A 232 7.91 17.98 -16.83
CA ALA A 232 7.74 18.79 -18.01
C ALA A 232 7.27 20.21 -17.63
N GLU A 233 7.52 21.20 -18.49
CA GLU A 233 7.14 22.60 -18.26
C GLU A 233 5.61 22.82 -18.14
N ASN A 234 4.81 21.93 -18.72
CA ASN A 234 3.34 22.01 -18.79
C ASN A 234 2.63 21.11 -17.76
N ASP A 235 3.15 21.03 -16.57
CA ASP A 235 2.59 20.20 -15.46
C ASP A 235 2.51 18.68 -15.73
N GLY A 236 3.17 18.21 -16.80
CA GLY A 236 3.29 16.80 -17.13
C GLY A 236 4.57 16.16 -16.59
N ILE A 237 4.82 14.95 -17.06
CA ILE A 237 6.13 14.30 -16.96
C ILE A 237 6.54 13.78 -18.33
N ASN A 238 7.84 13.74 -18.57
CA ASN A 238 8.46 13.13 -19.74
C ASN A 238 9.32 11.94 -19.33
N ILE A 239 9.60 11.06 -20.28
CA ILE A 239 10.55 9.98 -20.11
C ILE A 239 11.86 10.39 -20.79
N GLU A 240 12.97 10.30 -20.07
CA GLU A 240 14.32 10.45 -20.61
C GLU A 240 15.08 9.12 -20.55
N ILE A 241 16.00 8.95 -21.50
CA ILE A 241 16.94 7.82 -21.52
C ILE A 241 18.23 8.27 -20.83
N THR A 242 18.64 7.58 -19.78
CA THR A 242 19.84 7.92 -18.99
C THR A 242 21.15 7.47 -19.66
N ASN A 243 21.08 6.47 -20.56
CA ASN A 243 22.24 5.97 -21.31
C ASN A 243 21.82 5.66 -22.75
N PRO A 244 21.73 6.66 -23.64
CA PRO A 244 21.29 6.47 -25.01
C PRO A 244 22.35 5.66 -25.79
N LYS A 245 21.90 4.57 -26.42
CA LYS A 245 22.71 3.79 -27.36
C LYS A 245 22.40 4.22 -28.79
N GLU A 246 23.41 4.40 -29.61
CA GLU A 246 23.23 4.75 -31.04
C GLU A 246 22.47 3.64 -31.78
N GLY A 247 21.53 4.04 -32.66
CA GLY A 247 20.79 3.12 -33.53
C GLY A 247 19.60 2.40 -32.90
N VAL A 248 19.21 2.73 -31.66
CA VAL A 248 18.01 2.17 -31.03
C VAL A 248 16.79 3.03 -31.37
N ASP A 249 15.73 2.39 -31.92
CA ASP A 249 14.44 3.05 -32.10
C ASP A 249 13.82 3.35 -30.73
N THR A 250 13.66 4.63 -30.42
CA THR A 250 13.13 5.14 -29.16
C THR A 250 11.66 5.56 -29.26
N SER A 251 11.02 5.42 -30.40
CA SER A 251 9.65 5.90 -30.66
C SER A 251 8.60 5.32 -29.70
N LEU A 252 8.76 4.06 -29.29
CA LEU A 252 7.89 3.40 -28.30
C LEU A 252 8.27 3.68 -26.84
N ILE A 253 9.35 4.42 -26.60
CA ILE A 253 9.93 4.61 -25.27
C ILE A 253 9.80 6.07 -24.83
N LEU A 254 9.93 7.02 -25.75
CA LEU A 254 9.87 8.46 -25.51
C LEU A 254 8.46 8.97 -25.79
N TYR A 255 7.70 9.26 -24.76
CA TYR A 255 6.37 9.85 -24.78
C TYR A 255 6.14 10.64 -23.50
N SER A 256 5.13 11.50 -23.48
CA SER A 256 4.69 12.20 -22.27
C SER A 256 3.59 11.38 -21.59
N PRO A 257 3.90 10.67 -20.49
CA PRO A 257 2.91 9.79 -19.84
C PRO A 257 1.74 10.55 -19.22
N VAL A 258 1.91 11.85 -18.92
CA VAL A 258 0.91 12.66 -18.23
C VAL A 258 0.73 13.99 -18.95
N LYS A 259 -0.51 14.30 -19.33
CA LYS A 259 -0.93 15.60 -19.88
C LYS A 259 -2.22 16.07 -19.21
N THR A 260 -2.39 17.38 -19.17
CA THR A 260 -3.59 18.04 -18.61
C THR A 260 -4.33 18.77 -19.71
N TYR A 261 -5.65 18.56 -19.81
CA TYR A 261 -6.56 19.32 -20.66
C TYR A 261 -7.74 19.87 -19.83
N GLY A 262 -7.75 21.16 -19.56
CA GLY A 262 -8.68 21.75 -18.60
C GLY A 262 -8.50 21.12 -17.20
N GLN A 263 -9.57 20.56 -16.65
CA GLN A 263 -9.51 19.81 -15.38
C GLN A 263 -9.34 18.29 -15.58
N ASN A 264 -9.14 17.84 -16.82
CA ASN A 264 -8.95 16.43 -17.12
C ASN A 264 -7.45 16.09 -17.12
N ILE A 265 -7.07 15.09 -16.33
CA ILE A 265 -5.70 14.60 -16.24
C ILE A 265 -5.61 13.28 -16.97
N ILE A 266 -4.80 13.24 -18.02
CA ILE A 266 -4.62 12.09 -18.91
C ILE A 266 -3.33 11.37 -18.54
N ILE A 267 -3.39 10.07 -18.31
CA ILE A 267 -2.22 9.24 -17.99
C ILE A 267 -2.20 8.03 -18.93
N SER A 268 -1.06 7.72 -19.54
CA SER A 268 -0.93 6.50 -20.34
C SER A 268 0.51 5.98 -20.45
N ASN A 269 0.67 4.79 -21.00
CA ASN A 269 1.97 4.16 -21.24
C ASN A 269 2.46 4.27 -22.71
N GLY A 270 2.00 5.24 -23.46
CA GLY A 270 2.40 5.42 -24.85
C GLY A 270 1.86 6.72 -25.47
N ASP A 271 1.92 6.80 -26.79
CA ASP A 271 1.47 7.96 -27.61
C ASP A 271 -0.04 8.23 -27.52
N GLN A 272 -0.83 7.29 -27.02
CA GLN A 272 -2.27 7.51 -26.81
C GLN A 272 -2.56 8.65 -25.81
N THR A 273 -1.57 9.12 -25.03
CA THR A 273 -1.72 10.36 -24.23
C THR A 273 -2.03 11.54 -25.16
N ASP A 274 -1.29 11.67 -26.26
CA ASP A 274 -1.48 12.73 -27.23
C ASP A 274 -2.77 12.57 -28.01
N VAL A 275 -3.11 11.33 -28.37
CA VAL A 275 -4.39 11.02 -29.06
C VAL A 275 -5.59 11.44 -28.21
N ILE A 276 -5.56 11.12 -26.90
CA ILE A 276 -6.63 11.53 -25.99
C ILE A 276 -6.68 13.05 -25.82
N TYR A 277 -5.51 13.69 -25.64
CA TYR A 277 -5.41 15.13 -25.47
C TYR A 277 -5.98 15.87 -26.68
N ASN A 278 -5.56 15.49 -27.90
CA ASN A 278 -6.03 16.13 -29.13
C ASN A 278 -7.53 15.89 -29.37
N ALA A 279 -8.02 14.68 -29.11
CA ALA A 279 -9.46 14.40 -29.22
C ALA A 279 -10.30 15.24 -28.28
N LEU A 280 -9.86 15.44 -27.03
CA LEU A 280 -10.56 16.32 -26.08
C LEU A 280 -10.52 17.80 -26.55
N ALA A 281 -9.41 18.25 -27.12
CA ALA A 281 -9.28 19.60 -27.69
C ALA A 281 -10.22 19.85 -28.88
N GLU A 282 -10.55 18.80 -29.63
CA GLU A 282 -11.46 18.80 -30.77
C GLU A 282 -12.93 18.53 -30.36
N GLY A 283 -13.25 18.49 -29.05
CA GLY A 283 -14.60 18.21 -28.53
C GLY A 283 -15.01 16.75 -28.51
N GLY A 284 -14.06 15.83 -28.73
CA GLY A 284 -14.24 14.39 -28.58
C GLY A 284 -14.23 13.93 -27.13
N THR A 285 -14.16 12.62 -26.93
CA THR A 285 -14.18 12.00 -25.60
C THR A 285 -13.04 10.99 -25.42
N PHE A 286 -12.75 10.61 -24.17
CA PHE A 286 -11.80 9.54 -23.86
C PHE A 286 -12.11 8.24 -24.62
N PHE A 287 -13.40 7.90 -24.77
CA PHE A 287 -13.83 6.71 -25.49
C PHE A 287 -13.61 6.81 -27.01
N THR A 288 -13.95 7.95 -27.60
CA THR A 288 -13.79 8.15 -29.06
C THR A 288 -12.33 8.22 -29.45
N ALA A 289 -11.47 8.82 -28.60
CA ALA A 289 -10.04 8.88 -28.79
C ALA A 289 -9.40 7.49 -28.91
N LEU A 290 -9.78 6.59 -28.01
CA LEU A 290 -9.17 5.24 -27.93
C LEU A 290 -9.76 4.23 -28.91
N LYS A 291 -10.84 4.56 -29.62
CA LYS A 291 -11.50 3.65 -30.58
C LYS A 291 -10.57 3.14 -31.68
N ASN A 292 -9.68 3.99 -32.14
CA ASN A 292 -8.76 3.69 -33.24
C ASN A 292 -7.33 3.36 -32.76
N CYS A 293 -7.09 3.38 -31.44
CA CYS A 293 -5.80 2.97 -30.88
C CYS A 293 -5.69 1.44 -30.84
N THR A 294 -4.45 0.95 -30.92
CA THR A 294 -4.12 -0.48 -30.84
C THR A 294 -3.05 -0.71 -29.77
N TYR A 295 -2.88 -1.97 -29.36
CA TYR A 295 -1.74 -2.37 -28.54
C TYR A 295 -0.41 -2.15 -29.28
N GLU A 296 0.73 -2.15 -28.58
CA GLU A 296 2.05 -1.92 -29.20
C GLU A 296 2.41 -3.05 -30.21
N PRO A 297 3.01 -2.70 -31.37
CA PRO A 297 3.39 -3.67 -32.39
C PRO A 297 4.71 -4.40 -32.09
N ASP A 298 5.09 -4.53 -30.84
CA ASP A 298 6.34 -5.09 -30.33
C ASP A 298 6.30 -6.62 -30.20
N ALA A 299 6.26 -7.33 -31.32
CA ALA A 299 6.33 -8.81 -31.28
C ALA A 299 7.59 -9.30 -30.52
N PRO A 300 7.48 -10.40 -29.72
CA PRO A 300 6.33 -11.27 -29.52
C PRO A 300 5.40 -10.83 -28.34
N HIS A 301 5.67 -9.68 -27.70
CA HIS A 301 5.00 -9.26 -26.45
C HIS A 301 3.63 -8.63 -26.73
N TYR A 302 3.53 -7.84 -27.82
CA TYR A 302 2.31 -7.07 -28.12
C TYR A 302 1.82 -6.33 -26.90
N THR A 303 2.71 -5.48 -26.35
CA THR A 303 2.52 -4.81 -25.07
C THR A 303 1.16 -4.10 -24.99
N PRO A 304 0.37 -4.39 -23.96
CA PRO A 304 -0.89 -3.69 -23.75
C PRO A 304 -0.67 -2.19 -23.55
N ARG A 305 -1.57 -1.38 -24.10
CA ARG A 305 -1.63 0.04 -23.80
C ARG A 305 -2.66 0.27 -22.71
N ILE A 306 -2.24 0.95 -21.66
CA ILE A 306 -3.07 1.30 -20.52
C ILE A 306 -3.24 2.82 -20.47
N SER A 307 -4.45 3.27 -20.20
CA SER A 307 -4.77 4.69 -20.10
C SER A 307 -5.71 4.97 -18.95
N ALA A 308 -5.59 6.15 -18.37
CA ALA A 308 -6.51 6.68 -17.39
C ALA A 308 -6.83 8.15 -17.69
N MET A 309 -7.99 8.60 -17.26
CA MET A 309 -8.35 9.99 -17.21
C MET A 309 -9.04 10.29 -15.88
N LEU A 310 -8.51 11.27 -15.15
CA LEU A 310 -9.16 11.81 -13.96
C LEU A 310 -9.96 13.04 -14.37
N THR A 311 -11.17 13.14 -13.86
CA THR A 311 -12.04 14.32 -13.93
C THR A 311 -12.38 14.78 -12.51
N PRO A 312 -13.00 15.93 -12.28
CA PRO A 312 -13.43 16.32 -10.94
C PRO A 312 -14.40 15.33 -10.26
N ASP A 313 -15.24 14.64 -11.03
CA ASP A 313 -16.35 13.83 -10.51
C ASP A 313 -16.03 12.32 -10.45
N PHE A 314 -15.24 11.82 -11.40
CA PHE A 314 -14.93 10.39 -11.55
C PHE A 314 -13.59 10.18 -12.23
N TYR A 315 -13.16 8.94 -12.33
CA TYR A 315 -12.01 8.55 -13.15
C TYR A 315 -12.38 7.43 -14.14
N LEU A 316 -11.68 7.41 -15.27
CA LEU A 316 -11.79 6.39 -16.30
C LEU A 316 -10.49 5.60 -16.40
N LEU A 317 -10.60 4.30 -16.69
CA LEU A 317 -9.49 3.41 -16.98
C LEU A 317 -9.77 2.65 -18.27
N ASN A 318 -8.71 2.38 -19.05
CA ASN A 318 -8.79 1.59 -20.26
C ASN A 318 -7.56 0.70 -20.42
N ILE A 319 -7.76 -0.45 -21.04
CA ILE A 319 -6.71 -1.41 -21.40
C ILE A 319 -6.92 -1.85 -22.83
N LEU A 320 -5.98 -1.52 -23.72
CA LEU A 320 -5.95 -2.00 -25.09
C LEU A 320 -5.01 -3.21 -25.16
N ARG A 321 -5.51 -4.40 -25.44
CA ARG A 321 -4.70 -5.62 -25.48
C ARG A 321 -5.20 -6.63 -26.52
N ARG A 322 -4.38 -7.60 -26.85
CA ARG A 322 -4.84 -8.78 -27.61
C ARG A 322 -5.80 -9.61 -26.74
N ALA A 323 -6.82 -10.21 -27.39
CA ALA A 323 -7.76 -11.11 -26.71
C ALA A 323 -7.02 -12.29 -26.05
N ASN A 324 -6.08 -12.87 -26.78
CA ASN A 324 -5.14 -13.87 -26.28
C ASN A 324 -3.90 -13.91 -27.19
N ARG A 325 -2.88 -14.71 -26.82
CA ARG A 325 -1.62 -14.82 -27.58
C ARG A 325 -1.74 -15.40 -29.00
N TYR A 326 -2.85 -16.06 -29.32
CA TYR A 326 -3.04 -16.73 -30.61
C TYR A 326 -3.87 -15.90 -31.59
N LEU A 327 -4.73 -15.01 -31.10
CA LEU A 327 -5.64 -14.20 -31.88
C LEU A 327 -5.18 -12.75 -31.91
N ALA A 328 -5.10 -12.16 -33.11
CA ALA A 328 -4.83 -10.74 -33.29
C ALA A 328 -5.99 -9.83 -32.86
N GLN A 329 -7.16 -10.41 -32.53
CA GLN A 329 -8.33 -9.67 -32.10
C GLN A 329 -7.99 -8.78 -30.89
N GLN A 330 -8.40 -7.53 -30.94
CA GLN A 330 -8.25 -6.55 -29.87
C GLN A 330 -9.41 -6.61 -28.89
N VAL A 331 -9.10 -6.43 -27.62
CA VAL A 331 -10.06 -6.23 -26.54
C VAL A 331 -9.76 -4.91 -25.87
N THR A 332 -10.81 -4.12 -25.65
CA THR A 332 -10.70 -2.72 -25.18
C THR A 332 -11.69 -2.46 -24.04
N PRO A 333 -11.52 -3.07 -22.85
CA PRO A 333 -12.38 -2.79 -21.70
C PRO A 333 -12.18 -1.37 -21.19
N PHE A 334 -13.31 -0.72 -20.86
CA PHE A 334 -13.35 0.56 -20.17
C PHE A 334 -13.98 0.37 -18.80
N TYR A 335 -13.43 1.08 -17.82
CA TYR A 335 -13.91 1.07 -16.44
C TYR A 335 -14.08 2.50 -15.97
N GLN A 336 -15.23 2.80 -15.36
CA GLN A 336 -15.47 4.04 -14.65
C GLN A 336 -15.47 3.78 -13.15
N GLY A 337 -14.83 4.65 -12.39
CA GLY A 337 -14.80 4.57 -10.94
C GLY A 337 -15.17 5.91 -10.29
N ASP A 338 -16.01 5.84 -9.27
CA ASP A 338 -16.31 6.99 -8.42
C ASP A 338 -15.22 7.17 -7.37
N TYR A 339 -14.96 8.39 -6.96
CA TYR A 339 -14.03 8.70 -5.90
C TYR A 339 -14.57 8.23 -4.53
N LYS A 340 -13.80 7.37 -3.87
CA LYS A 340 -14.05 6.89 -2.51
C LYS A 340 -12.80 7.12 -1.67
N LYS A 341 -12.94 7.87 -0.56
CA LYS A 341 -11.82 8.19 0.34
C LYS A 341 -11.04 6.93 0.75
N GLY A 342 -9.73 6.98 0.59
CA GLY A 342 -8.81 5.90 0.92
C GLY A 342 -8.76 4.75 -0.08
N LEU A 343 -9.47 4.84 -1.23
CA LEU A 343 -9.57 3.76 -2.20
C LEU A 343 -9.20 4.20 -3.62
N GLY A 344 -8.55 3.31 -4.33
CA GLY A 344 -8.23 3.45 -5.74
C GLY A 344 -8.28 2.14 -6.51
N ARG A 345 -8.01 2.27 -7.80
CA ARG A 345 -7.92 1.15 -8.74
C ARG A 345 -6.59 1.18 -9.46
N LEU A 346 -6.02 0.00 -9.62
CA LEU A 346 -4.77 -0.24 -10.34
C LEU A 346 -5.04 -1.05 -11.60
N ILE A 347 -4.48 -0.60 -12.71
CA ILE A 347 -4.28 -1.38 -13.94
C ILE A 347 -2.80 -1.44 -14.28
N TYR A 348 -2.38 -2.48 -15.01
CA TYR A 348 -0.98 -2.67 -15.40
C TYR A 348 -0.87 -3.50 -16.68
N THR A 349 0.31 -3.57 -17.27
CA THR A 349 0.44 -4.20 -18.60
C THR A 349 0.52 -5.73 -18.54
N TYR A 350 1.19 -6.34 -17.54
CA TYR A 350 1.47 -7.78 -17.53
C TYR A 350 1.09 -8.48 -16.24
N ASN A 351 0.37 -9.60 -16.34
CA ASN A 351 -0.10 -10.40 -15.21
C ASN A 351 0.99 -11.18 -14.48
N LYS A 352 2.02 -11.61 -15.19
CA LYS A 352 3.09 -12.47 -14.66
C LYS A 352 4.42 -12.12 -15.28
N ASP A 353 5.48 -12.30 -14.52
CA ASP A 353 6.81 -12.45 -15.07
C ASP A 353 6.99 -13.87 -15.60
N VAL A 354 7.61 -13.99 -16.77
CA VAL A 354 7.92 -15.27 -17.42
C VAL A 354 9.36 -15.24 -17.92
N ALA A 355 9.94 -16.40 -18.23
CA ALA A 355 11.27 -16.46 -18.80
C ALA A 355 11.42 -15.51 -20.01
N PRO A 356 12.57 -14.85 -20.19
CA PRO A 356 12.76 -13.82 -21.24
C PRO A 356 12.43 -14.28 -22.67
N SER A 357 12.52 -15.59 -22.93
CA SER A 357 12.17 -16.21 -24.23
C SER A 357 10.67 -16.38 -24.47
N ARG A 358 9.82 -16.09 -23.48
CA ARG A 358 8.37 -16.26 -23.59
C ARG A 358 7.64 -14.92 -23.65
N PRO A 359 6.56 -14.80 -24.46
CA PRO A 359 5.71 -13.63 -24.44
C PRO A 359 5.10 -13.41 -23.06
N LEU A 360 5.06 -12.17 -22.63
CA LEU A 360 4.44 -11.76 -21.35
C LEU A 360 2.91 -11.86 -21.48
N PRO A 361 2.22 -12.49 -20.52
CA PRO A 361 0.76 -12.49 -20.51
C PRO A 361 0.23 -11.11 -20.13
N SER A 362 -0.61 -10.55 -20.98
CA SER A 362 -1.28 -9.27 -20.73
C SER A 362 -2.18 -9.34 -19.49
N PHE A 363 -2.32 -8.20 -18.82
CA PHE A 363 -3.33 -8.05 -17.77
C PHE A 363 -4.75 -8.19 -18.39
N ASP A 364 -5.55 -9.08 -17.86
CA ASP A 364 -6.87 -9.46 -18.37
C ASP A 364 -7.99 -9.46 -17.31
N GLY A 365 -7.67 -9.03 -16.10
CA GLY A 365 -8.60 -8.96 -14.97
C GLY A 365 -9.27 -7.61 -14.81
N GLU A 366 -10.17 -7.54 -13.82
CA GLU A 366 -10.73 -6.28 -13.31
C GLU A 366 -9.65 -5.43 -12.65
N PRO A 367 -9.77 -4.07 -12.72
CA PRO A 367 -8.86 -3.17 -12.01
C PRO A 367 -8.75 -3.53 -10.53
N LYS A 368 -7.53 -3.74 -10.04
CA LYS A 368 -7.26 -4.17 -8.67
C LYS A 368 -7.53 -3.03 -7.68
N GLN A 369 -8.21 -3.33 -6.60
CA GLN A 369 -8.40 -2.34 -5.53
C GLN A 369 -7.08 -2.05 -4.81
N VAL A 370 -6.78 -0.78 -4.58
CA VAL A 370 -5.60 -0.28 -3.87
C VAL A 370 -6.04 0.64 -2.75
N GLU A 371 -5.42 0.53 -1.59
CA GLU A 371 -5.59 1.47 -0.50
C GLU A 371 -4.70 2.70 -0.73
N ILE A 372 -5.26 3.90 -0.57
CA ILE A 372 -4.55 5.16 -0.78
C ILE A 372 -4.51 5.91 0.55
N THR A 373 -3.30 6.06 1.12
CA THR A 373 -3.09 6.76 2.39
C THR A 373 -3.34 8.26 2.24
N GLU A 374 -3.52 8.97 3.35
CA GLU A 374 -3.68 10.41 3.36
C GLU A 374 -2.38 11.12 2.95
N ASN A 375 -1.26 10.65 3.49
CA ASN A 375 0.07 11.21 3.21
C ASN A 375 0.62 10.68 1.89
N ILE A 376 0.89 11.59 0.95
CA ILE A 376 1.45 11.24 -0.37
C ILE A 376 2.84 10.59 -0.26
N GLY A 377 3.68 11.03 0.70
CA GLY A 377 5.01 10.45 0.90
C GLY A 377 4.91 9.00 1.35
N GLU A 378 4.02 8.71 2.29
CA GLU A 378 3.76 7.35 2.75
C GLU A 378 3.26 6.45 1.60
N PHE A 379 2.26 6.91 0.84
CA PHE A 379 1.74 6.15 -0.30
C PHE A 379 2.82 5.89 -1.35
N ALA A 380 3.57 6.92 -1.71
CA ALA A 380 4.61 6.82 -2.74
C ALA A 380 5.76 5.89 -2.31
N ASN A 381 6.23 6.00 -1.06
CA ASN A 381 7.24 5.09 -0.50
C ASN A 381 6.73 3.65 -0.44
N ASN A 382 5.49 3.44 0.01
CA ASN A 382 4.88 2.12 0.05
C ASN A 382 4.81 1.50 -1.35
N LEU A 383 4.32 2.23 -2.35
CA LEU A 383 4.23 1.77 -3.73
C LEU A 383 5.62 1.49 -4.32
N TRP A 384 6.61 2.39 -4.10
CA TRP A 384 7.98 2.20 -4.56
C TRP A 384 8.66 0.97 -3.97
N ASN A 385 8.45 0.70 -2.67
CA ASN A 385 8.99 -0.47 -1.97
C ASN A 385 8.28 -1.78 -2.32
N GLU A 386 7.06 -1.72 -2.84
CA GLU A 386 6.32 -2.88 -3.35
C GLU A 386 6.74 -3.30 -4.77
N LEU A 387 7.36 -2.41 -5.55
CA LEU A 387 7.94 -2.75 -6.84
C LEU A 387 9.21 -3.58 -6.64
N ASP A 388 9.41 -4.56 -7.51
CA ASP A 388 10.60 -5.43 -7.47
C ASP A 388 11.88 -4.61 -7.66
N ASP A 389 12.83 -4.77 -6.72
CA ASP A 389 14.04 -3.95 -6.66
C ASP A 389 14.93 -4.06 -7.90
N ASP A 390 14.93 -5.22 -8.58
CA ASP A 390 15.72 -5.44 -9.79
C ASP A 390 15.06 -4.83 -11.04
N ASN A 391 13.75 -4.68 -11.00
CA ASN A 391 12.95 -4.27 -12.15
C ASN A 391 12.36 -2.86 -12.05
N LYS A 392 12.22 -2.26 -10.86
CA LYS A 392 11.71 -0.90 -10.74
C LYS A 392 12.61 0.13 -11.44
N VAL A 393 12.00 1.08 -12.11
CA VAL A 393 12.70 2.10 -12.90
C VAL A 393 12.33 3.50 -12.44
N ALA A 394 11.05 3.85 -12.49
CA ALA A 394 10.56 5.15 -12.04
C ALA A 394 9.11 5.09 -11.55
N LEU A 395 8.77 5.99 -10.65
CA LEU A 395 7.43 6.18 -10.09
C LEU A 395 7.15 7.67 -9.99
N TYR A 396 5.96 8.06 -10.41
CA TYR A 396 5.42 9.40 -10.21
C TYR A 396 4.06 9.32 -9.53
N VAL A 397 3.85 10.10 -8.48
CA VAL A 397 2.61 10.17 -7.71
C VAL A 397 2.18 11.62 -7.59
N ARG A 398 0.88 11.90 -7.80
CA ARG A 398 0.31 13.24 -7.66
C ARG A 398 -1.03 13.17 -6.91
N TYR A 399 -1.18 14.03 -5.91
CA TYR A 399 -2.41 14.27 -5.16
C TYR A 399 -2.91 15.68 -5.48
N TYR A 400 -4.14 15.79 -5.94
CA TYR A 400 -4.79 17.07 -6.24
C TYR A 400 -5.59 17.56 -5.04
N LYS A 401 -5.72 18.88 -4.89
CA LYS A 401 -6.83 19.41 -4.10
C LYS A 401 -8.16 18.97 -4.71
N PRO A 402 -9.25 18.87 -3.91
CA PRO A 402 -10.56 18.43 -4.43
C PRO A 402 -11.09 19.25 -5.61
N ASP A 403 -10.69 20.52 -5.72
CA ASP A 403 -11.04 21.44 -6.80
C ASP A 403 -10.10 21.39 -8.02
N PHE A 404 -9.10 20.52 -8.01
CA PHE A 404 -8.05 20.37 -9.04
C PHE A 404 -7.23 21.65 -9.32
N THR A 405 -7.29 22.67 -8.45
CA THR A 405 -6.57 23.95 -8.63
C THR A 405 -5.06 23.85 -8.36
N SER A 406 -4.66 22.91 -7.53
CA SER A 406 -3.25 22.68 -7.20
C SER A 406 -3.02 21.22 -6.76
N TYR A 407 -1.76 20.83 -6.70
CA TYR A 407 -1.37 19.47 -6.34
C TYR A 407 -0.06 19.44 -5.54
N THR A 408 0.20 18.30 -4.94
CA THR A 408 1.50 17.89 -4.43
C THR A 408 1.95 16.64 -5.18
N ASP A 409 3.25 16.47 -5.42
CA ASP A 409 3.78 15.32 -6.12
C ASP A 409 4.99 14.68 -5.44
N ARG A 410 5.29 13.44 -5.84
CA ARG A 410 6.51 12.70 -5.54
C ARG A 410 7.00 12.00 -6.80
N LEU A 411 8.31 12.06 -7.01
CA LEU A 411 8.98 11.44 -8.15
C LEU A 411 10.17 10.62 -7.64
N PHE A 412 10.24 9.37 -8.08
CA PHE A 412 11.32 8.43 -7.78
C PHE A 412 11.90 7.91 -9.07
N ASN A 413 13.22 7.90 -9.15
CA ASN A 413 13.97 7.28 -10.23
C ASN A 413 15.02 6.36 -9.62
N LYS A 414 15.11 5.13 -10.10
CA LYS A 414 16.08 4.16 -9.58
C LYS A 414 17.53 4.58 -9.80
N CYS A 415 17.80 5.32 -10.87
CA CYS A 415 19.14 5.85 -11.15
C CYS A 415 19.61 6.88 -10.11
N ASP A 416 18.69 7.62 -9.49
CA ASP A 416 19.01 8.66 -8.51
C ASP A 416 19.32 8.06 -7.12
N GLU A 417 19.01 6.77 -6.85
CA GLU A 417 19.35 6.07 -5.61
C GLU A 417 20.83 5.65 -5.50
N LYS A 418 21.64 5.87 -6.53
CA LYS A 418 23.05 5.44 -6.62
C LYS A 418 24.04 6.57 -6.30
N GLU A 419 23.54 7.78 -6.07
CA GLU A 419 24.30 8.94 -5.59
C GLU A 419 24.12 9.11 -4.06
#